data_1f4c9d34d8cabf631d15157b33d838f9
#
_entry.id   1f4c9d34d8cabf631d15157b33d838f9
#
_cell.length_a   1.000
_cell.length_b   1.000
_cell.length_c   1.000
_cell.angle_alpha   90.00
_cell.angle_beta   90.00
_cell.angle_gamma   90.00
#
_symmetry.space_group_name_H-M   'P 1'
#
loop_
_entity.id
_entity.type
_entity.pdbx_description
1 polymer ?
#
loop_
_entity_poly.entity_id
_entity_poly.type
_entity_poly.pdbx_seq_one_letter_code
_entity_poly.pdbx_strand_id
1 'polypeptide(L)'
;VSNYPLATSTWDDKELQAIQSVIDRNVYSMGDSVAQFEQDFAKFINRKYCVMVSSGSAANLIATAALFYTKNPTLKRGDEVIVPAVSWSTTYFPLQQYGLKLKFVDIDLDTLNYDLGALESAITNKTKMIMAVNLLGNPNDFDVINDLIKDKDIFIFEDNCESMGAEYKGRQAGTFGVMGTFSTFFSHHMATMEGGFVTTDDEELYHVLLSLRAHGWTRNLPHQNHVANKSDDWFEESFRFVLPGYNVRPVEMSGAIGIEQLKKLPSFLKQRRENAKIFVELFNNHPDFMIQKDIDNSSWFGFSLIIKPSSNLKRKDVIKKLQENKIDCRPIVTGNFTKNEVMKYFDYEIHNQLINADYLHENGFFVGNSQIDLEKEIRILFESI
;
A
#
# COMPACT_ATOMS: atom_id res chain seq x y z
N VAL A 1 1.66 23.15 -17.45
CA VAL A 1 0.72 22.63 -16.43
C VAL A 1 -0.11 21.56 -17.12
N SER A 2 -0.28 20.40 -16.48
CA SER A 2 -1.12 19.32 -16.99
C SER A 2 -2.61 19.71 -16.96
N ASN A 3 -3.36 19.28 -17.97
CA ASN A 3 -4.82 19.45 -17.99
C ASN A 3 -5.51 18.33 -17.20
N TYR A 4 -4.86 17.18 -17.09
CA TYR A 4 -5.30 16.03 -16.31
C TYR A 4 -4.10 15.47 -15.53
N PRO A 5 -3.82 15.96 -14.31
CA PRO A 5 -2.69 15.52 -13.51
C PRO A 5 -2.92 14.14 -12.90
N LEU A 6 -1.83 13.42 -12.57
CA LEU A 6 -1.91 12.15 -11.84
C LEU A 6 -2.47 12.31 -10.42
N ALA A 7 -2.19 13.42 -9.78
CA ALA A 7 -2.65 13.75 -8.44
C ALA A 7 -2.83 15.26 -8.28
N THR A 8 -3.67 15.64 -7.34
CA THR A 8 -3.92 17.04 -6.95
C THR A 8 -3.70 17.18 -5.44
N SER A 9 -3.41 18.40 -4.98
CA SER A 9 -3.29 18.66 -3.54
C SER A 9 -4.64 18.41 -2.84
N THR A 10 -4.56 17.68 -1.72
CA THR A 10 -5.71 17.46 -0.82
C THR A 10 -5.79 18.49 0.31
N TRP A 11 -4.83 19.41 0.36
CA TRP A 11 -4.69 20.39 1.43
C TRP A 11 -5.50 21.65 1.19
N ASP A 12 -5.95 22.23 2.30
CA ASP A 12 -6.47 23.59 2.41
C ASP A 12 -5.80 24.33 3.59
N ASP A 13 -6.39 25.43 4.04
CA ASP A 13 -5.84 26.22 5.15
C ASP A 13 -5.72 25.46 6.48
N LYS A 14 -6.46 24.36 6.66
CA LYS A 14 -6.43 23.58 7.93
C LYS A 14 -5.11 22.85 8.10
N GLU A 15 -4.55 22.27 7.04
CA GLU A 15 -3.23 21.64 7.09
C GLU A 15 -2.13 22.67 7.36
N LEU A 16 -2.22 23.86 6.76
CA LEU A 16 -1.27 24.96 7.02
C LEU A 16 -1.34 25.42 8.47
N GLN A 17 -2.55 25.56 9.02
CA GLN A 17 -2.76 25.89 10.44
C GLN A 17 -2.24 24.79 11.36
N ALA A 18 -2.43 23.53 11.00
CA ALA A 18 -1.91 22.40 11.77
C ALA A 18 -0.37 22.42 11.81
N ILE A 19 0.30 22.71 10.70
CA ILE A 19 1.77 22.90 10.64
C ILE A 19 2.18 24.05 11.54
N GLN A 20 1.51 25.21 11.44
CA GLN A 20 1.83 26.39 12.25
C GLN A 20 1.70 26.09 13.75
N SER A 21 0.66 25.35 14.14
CA SER A 21 0.49 24.91 15.54
C SER A 21 1.66 24.07 16.06
N VAL A 22 2.25 23.23 15.24
CA VAL A 22 3.45 22.44 15.61
C VAL A 22 4.67 23.35 15.78
N ILE A 23 4.84 24.34 14.87
CA ILE A 23 5.91 25.33 14.94
C ILE A 23 5.80 26.14 16.25
N ASP A 24 4.61 26.63 16.56
CA ASP A 24 4.34 27.47 17.76
C ASP A 24 4.62 26.70 19.07
N ARG A 25 4.37 25.39 19.09
CA ARG A 25 4.69 24.51 20.23
C ARG A 25 6.15 24.11 20.31
N ASN A 26 6.94 24.35 19.25
CA ASN A 26 8.36 23.99 19.14
C ASN A 26 8.63 22.49 19.40
N VAL A 27 7.72 21.60 18.95
CA VAL A 27 7.84 20.14 19.07
C VAL A 27 7.81 19.53 17.67
N TYR A 28 8.99 19.20 17.13
CA TYR A 28 9.14 18.79 15.73
C TYR A 28 9.28 17.29 15.53
N SER A 29 9.82 16.60 16.51
CA SER A 29 9.90 15.15 16.49
C SER A 29 8.58 14.54 16.93
N MET A 30 8.37 13.29 16.59
CA MET A 30 7.17 12.50 16.92
C MET A 30 6.68 12.74 18.36
N GLY A 31 5.43 13.20 18.51
CA GLY A 31 4.80 13.57 19.77
C GLY A 31 3.29 13.32 19.77
N ASP A 32 2.54 14.23 20.40
CA ASP A 32 1.11 14.06 20.66
C ASP A 32 0.25 14.02 19.41
N SER A 33 0.59 14.80 18.35
CA SER A 33 -0.17 14.78 17.10
C SER A 33 -0.02 13.44 16.37
N VAL A 34 1.19 12.88 16.38
CA VAL A 34 1.42 11.54 15.83
C VAL A 34 0.63 10.50 16.63
N ALA A 35 0.69 10.54 17.96
CA ALA A 35 -0.02 9.60 18.80
C ALA A 35 -1.55 9.68 18.60
N GLN A 36 -2.11 10.90 18.50
CA GLN A 36 -3.53 11.10 18.22
C GLN A 36 -3.91 10.57 16.84
N PHE A 37 -3.10 10.84 15.83
CA PHE A 37 -3.36 10.38 14.46
C PHE A 37 -3.31 8.85 14.35
N GLU A 38 -2.39 8.17 15.05
CA GLU A 38 -2.34 6.72 15.17
C GLU A 38 -3.63 6.15 15.73
N GLN A 39 -4.14 6.73 16.83
CA GLN A 39 -5.38 6.30 17.45
C GLN A 39 -6.60 6.52 16.54
N ASP A 40 -6.68 7.67 15.88
CA ASP A 40 -7.79 8.00 15.00
C ASP A 40 -7.78 7.14 13.74
N PHE A 41 -6.60 6.86 13.16
CA PHE A 41 -6.48 5.96 12.02
C PHE A 41 -6.81 4.50 12.39
N ALA A 42 -6.36 4.02 13.55
CA ALA A 42 -6.72 2.69 14.05
C ALA A 42 -8.25 2.54 14.17
N LYS A 43 -8.94 3.55 14.69
CA LYS A 43 -10.42 3.60 14.76
C LYS A 43 -11.05 3.60 13.37
N PHE A 44 -10.54 4.44 12.46
CA PHE A 44 -11.06 4.55 11.09
C PHE A 44 -11.04 3.20 10.37
N ILE A 45 -9.92 2.46 10.50
CA ILE A 45 -9.76 1.17 9.84
C ILE A 45 -10.32 -0.01 10.64
N ASN A 46 -10.81 0.23 11.87
CA ASN A 46 -11.28 -0.80 12.79
C ASN A 46 -10.20 -1.85 13.14
N ARG A 47 -9.01 -1.38 13.51
CA ARG A 47 -7.91 -2.15 14.10
C ARG A 47 -7.62 -1.68 15.51
N LYS A 48 -7.03 -2.55 16.34
CA LYS A 48 -6.65 -2.20 17.72
C LYS A 48 -5.46 -1.25 17.76
N TYR A 49 -4.47 -1.46 16.90
CA TYR A 49 -3.20 -0.76 16.94
C TYR A 49 -2.81 -0.22 15.57
N CYS A 50 -2.18 0.95 15.60
CA CYS A 50 -1.59 1.60 14.44
C CYS A 50 -0.25 2.23 14.84
N VAL A 51 0.76 2.08 14.00
CA VAL A 51 2.07 2.69 14.17
C VAL A 51 2.40 3.52 12.95
N MET A 52 2.48 4.83 13.11
CA MET A 52 2.88 5.76 12.05
C MET A 52 4.39 5.71 11.83
N VAL A 53 4.80 5.77 10.58
CA VAL A 53 6.20 5.78 10.12
C VAL A 53 6.42 6.84 9.04
N SER A 54 7.68 7.02 8.64
CA SER A 54 8.10 8.07 7.71
C SER A 54 7.63 7.89 6.26
N SER A 55 7.17 6.71 5.85
CA SER A 55 6.64 6.43 4.50
C SER A 55 5.95 5.08 4.44
N GLY A 56 5.19 4.81 3.36
CA GLY A 56 4.65 3.46 3.09
C GLY A 56 5.75 2.42 2.90
N SER A 57 6.88 2.82 2.29
CA SER A 57 8.06 1.95 2.17
C SER A 57 8.65 1.55 3.53
N ALA A 58 8.71 2.51 4.46
CA ALA A 58 9.13 2.25 5.83
C ALA A 58 8.12 1.37 6.58
N ALA A 59 6.82 1.50 6.27
CA ALA A 59 5.79 0.63 6.82
C ALA A 59 6.01 -0.83 6.41
N ASN A 60 6.20 -1.10 5.11
CA ASN A 60 6.53 -2.44 4.61
C ASN A 60 7.81 -2.99 5.24
N LEU A 61 8.84 -2.14 5.42
CA LEU A 61 10.10 -2.53 6.02
C LEU A 61 9.96 -3.00 7.46
N ILE A 62 9.38 -2.17 8.34
CA ILE A 62 9.28 -2.54 9.77
C ILE A 62 8.21 -3.60 10.01
N ALA A 63 7.16 -3.67 9.20
CA ALA A 63 6.17 -4.75 9.30
C ALA A 63 6.80 -6.10 8.93
N THR A 64 7.58 -6.17 7.84
CA THR A 64 8.36 -7.36 7.52
C THR A 64 9.33 -7.71 8.66
N ALA A 65 10.08 -6.73 9.16
CA ALA A 65 11.02 -6.93 10.27
C ALA A 65 10.32 -7.48 11.52
N ALA A 66 9.14 -6.97 11.85
CA ALA A 66 8.41 -7.38 13.06
C ALA A 66 8.11 -8.88 13.10
N LEU A 67 7.85 -9.50 11.95
CA LEU A 67 7.59 -10.94 11.84
C LEU A 67 8.80 -11.84 12.22
N PHE A 68 10.01 -11.25 12.28
CA PHE A 68 11.24 -11.94 12.69
C PHE A 68 11.59 -11.76 14.16
N TYR A 69 10.94 -10.81 14.86
CA TYR A 69 11.37 -10.37 16.20
C TYR A 69 10.31 -10.53 17.29
N THR A 70 9.25 -11.28 17.04
CA THR A 70 8.32 -11.75 18.08
C THR A 70 8.98 -12.87 18.90
N LYS A 71 8.42 -13.21 20.05
CA LYS A 71 8.91 -14.34 20.90
C LYS A 71 8.94 -15.66 20.13
N ASN A 72 7.93 -15.87 19.29
CA ASN A 72 7.83 -17.01 18.39
C ASN A 72 7.78 -16.48 16.96
N PRO A 73 8.93 -16.24 16.31
CA PRO A 73 8.97 -15.66 14.98
C PRO A 73 8.14 -16.46 13.97
N THR A 74 7.25 -15.78 13.27
CA THR A 74 6.41 -16.38 12.24
C THR A 74 7.16 -16.61 10.93
N LEU A 75 8.25 -15.85 10.72
CA LEU A 75 9.15 -15.98 9.57
C LEU A 75 10.60 -16.16 10.01
N LYS A 76 11.35 -16.88 9.18
CA LYS A 76 12.81 -17.00 9.26
C LYS A 76 13.43 -16.85 7.86
N ARG A 77 14.73 -16.55 7.82
CA ARG A 77 15.46 -16.49 6.55
C ARG A 77 15.33 -17.80 5.76
N GLY A 78 15.06 -17.68 4.47
CA GLY A 78 14.84 -18.82 3.57
C GLY A 78 13.39 -19.28 3.46
N ASP A 79 12.47 -18.75 4.27
CA ASP A 79 11.05 -19.06 4.13
C ASP A 79 10.51 -18.53 2.79
N GLU A 80 9.59 -19.30 2.19
CA GLU A 80 8.95 -18.95 0.93
C GLU A 80 7.75 -18.03 1.17
N VAL A 81 7.70 -16.94 0.39
CA VAL A 81 6.62 -15.96 0.39
C VAL A 81 6.07 -15.81 -1.02
N ILE A 82 4.77 -15.95 -1.19
CA ILE A 82 4.11 -15.68 -2.47
C ILE A 82 3.86 -14.16 -2.60
N VAL A 83 4.24 -13.62 -3.76
CA VAL A 83 4.08 -12.20 -4.11
C VAL A 83 3.46 -12.06 -5.50
N PRO A 84 2.62 -11.03 -5.76
CA PRO A 84 2.10 -10.78 -7.11
C PRO A 84 3.22 -10.28 -8.02
N ALA A 85 3.13 -10.56 -9.31
CA ALA A 85 4.12 -10.11 -10.29
C ALA A 85 4.09 -8.60 -10.56
N VAL A 86 2.99 -7.94 -10.18
CA VAL A 86 2.78 -6.49 -10.38
C VAL A 86 2.55 -5.82 -9.03
N SER A 87 3.50 -5.01 -8.60
CA SER A 87 3.40 -4.13 -7.43
C SER A 87 4.52 -3.10 -7.44
N TRP A 88 4.54 -2.24 -6.41
CA TRP A 88 5.63 -1.31 -6.19
C TRP A 88 6.87 -2.01 -5.62
N SER A 89 8.05 -1.49 -5.94
CA SER A 89 9.34 -2.09 -5.56
C SER A 89 9.49 -2.35 -4.05
N THR A 90 8.99 -1.45 -3.22
CA THR A 90 9.12 -1.57 -1.76
C THR A 90 8.10 -2.51 -1.11
N THR A 91 7.21 -3.14 -1.88
CA THR A 91 6.51 -4.35 -1.48
C THR A 91 7.48 -5.54 -1.37
N TYR A 92 8.45 -5.64 -2.28
CA TYR A 92 9.36 -6.78 -2.38
C TYR A 92 10.69 -6.58 -1.64
N PHE A 93 11.25 -5.36 -1.64
CA PHE A 93 12.59 -5.10 -1.11
C PHE A 93 12.77 -5.53 0.34
N PRO A 94 11.86 -5.24 1.28
CA PRO A 94 12.00 -5.72 2.66
C PRO A 94 12.02 -7.24 2.76
N LEU A 95 11.21 -7.94 1.98
CA LEU A 95 11.16 -9.40 1.97
C LEU A 95 12.51 -9.97 1.55
N GLN A 96 13.09 -9.45 0.47
CA GLN A 96 14.40 -9.84 0.01
C GLN A 96 15.51 -9.47 1.00
N GLN A 97 15.48 -8.25 1.58
CA GLN A 97 16.47 -7.79 2.56
C GLN A 97 16.49 -8.65 3.83
N TYR A 98 15.34 -9.19 4.22
CA TYR A 98 15.21 -10.14 5.33
C TYR A 98 15.53 -11.59 4.95
N GLY A 99 15.91 -11.83 3.69
CA GLY A 99 16.37 -13.13 3.20
C GLY A 99 15.25 -14.14 3.01
N LEU A 100 14.05 -13.67 2.67
CA LEU A 100 12.92 -14.51 2.25
C LEU A 100 13.08 -14.89 0.78
N LYS A 101 12.58 -16.05 0.42
CA LYS A 101 12.52 -16.52 -0.96
C LYS A 101 11.18 -16.10 -1.58
N LEU A 102 11.21 -15.25 -2.59
CA LEU A 102 10.00 -14.72 -3.22
C LEU A 102 9.53 -15.64 -4.36
N LYS A 103 8.27 -16.07 -4.29
CA LYS A 103 7.61 -16.78 -5.40
C LYS A 103 6.65 -15.83 -6.08
N PHE A 104 7.00 -15.40 -7.30
CA PHE A 104 6.18 -14.52 -8.12
C PHE A 104 5.06 -15.30 -8.79
N VAL A 105 3.83 -14.81 -8.65
CA VAL A 105 2.60 -15.38 -9.22
C VAL A 105 1.96 -14.35 -10.14
N ASP A 106 1.37 -14.83 -11.24
CA ASP A 106 0.72 -13.97 -12.22
C ASP A 106 -0.52 -13.28 -11.65
N ILE A 107 -0.95 -12.24 -12.34
CA ILE A 107 -2.13 -11.45 -12.04
C ILE A 107 -3.28 -11.82 -12.98
N ASP A 108 -4.49 -11.53 -12.58
CA ASP A 108 -5.66 -11.49 -13.43
C ASP A 108 -5.75 -10.12 -14.14
N LEU A 109 -5.95 -10.11 -15.46
CA LEU A 109 -6.01 -8.87 -16.25
C LEU A 109 -7.27 -8.05 -16.01
N ASP A 110 -8.33 -8.67 -15.53
CA ASP A 110 -9.58 -7.97 -15.24
C ASP A 110 -9.48 -7.21 -13.90
N THR A 111 -8.94 -7.86 -12.88
CA THR A 111 -8.89 -7.28 -11.53
C THR A 111 -7.57 -6.63 -11.17
N LEU A 112 -6.49 -7.00 -11.87
CA LEU A 112 -5.09 -6.65 -11.63
C LEU A 112 -4.52 -7.16 -10.30
N ASN A 113 -5.30 -7.91 -9.54
CA ASN A 113 -4.88 -8.64 -8.36
C ASN A 113 -4.41 -10.05 -8.76
N TYR A 114 -4.17 -10.95 -7.80
CA TYR A 114 -3.75 -12.32 -8.12
C TYR A 114 -4.67 -13.03 -9.11
N ASP A 115 -4.11 -13.73 -10.08
CA ASP A 115 -4.78 -14.87 -10.70
C ASP A 115 -4.95 -15.95 -9.63
N LEU A 116 -6.19 -16.17 -9.18
CA LEU A 116 -6.51 -17.06 -8.06
C LEU A 116 -6.19 -18.53 -8.38
N GLY A 117 -6.30 -18.96 -9.64
CA GLY A 117 -5.91 -20.30 -10.06
C GLY A 117 -4.38 -20.48 -10.03
N ALA A 118 -3.65 -19.47 -10.47
CA ALA A 118 -2.19 -19.45 -10.35
C ALA A 118 -1.76 -19.41 -8.89
N LEU A 119 -2.43 -18.62 -8.04
CA LEU A 119 -2.16 -18.56 -6.60
C LEU A 119 -2.39 -19.92 -5.93
N GLU A 120 -3.51 -20.59 -6.20
CA GLU A 120 -3.81 -21.92 -5.67
C GLU A 120 -2.69 -22.92 -5.99
N SER A 121 -2.29 -22.98 -7.26
CA SER A 121 -1.25 -23.90 -7.71
C SER A 121 0.17 -23.55 -7.21
N ALA A 122 0.40 -22.29 -6.81
CA ALA A 122 1.67 -21.83 -6.27
C ALA A 122 1.90 -22.21 -4.80
N ILE A 123 0.81 -22.43 -4.05
CA ILE A 123 0.87 -22.77 -2.62
C ILE A 123 1.47 -24.16 -2.44
N THR A 124 2.52 -24.25 -1.61
CA THR A 124 3.19 -25.51 -1.24
C THR A 124 3.35 -25.63 0.27
N ASN A 125 3.90 -26.75 0.73
CA ASN A 125 4.23 -26.93 2.13
C ASN A 125 5.39 -26.04 2.64
N LYS A 126 6.07 -25.32 1.73
CA LYS A 126 7.13 -24.35 2.04
C LYS A 126 6.60 -22.94 2.19
N THR A 127 5.43 -22.65 1.63
CA THR A 127 4.81 -21.33 1.67
C THR A 127 4.47 -20.95 3.11
N LYS A 128 4.89 -19.77 3.53
CA LYS A 128 4.63 -19.23 4.88
C LYS A 128 3.76 -17.99 4.87
N MET A 129 3.83 -17.20 3.83
CA MET A 129 3.09 -15.93 3.75
C MET A 129 2.59 -15.68 2.33
N ILE A 130 1.43 -15.06 2.21
CA ILE A 130 0.93 -14.43 0.99
C ILE A 130 0.96 -12.92 1.20
N MET A 131 1.70 -12.20 0.35
CA MET A 131 1.68 -10.75 0.29
C MET A 131 0.50 -10.32 -0.59
N ALA A 132 -0.60 -9.91 0.01
CA ALA A 132 -1.77 -9.40 -0.70
C ALA A 132 -1.61 -7.91 -0.98
N VAL A 133 -1.48 -7.54 -2.25
CA VAL A 133 -1.46 -6.14 -2.69
C VAL A 133 -2.84 -5.81 -3.25
N ASN A 134 -3.49 -4.79 -2.70
CA ASN A 134 -4.79 -4.32 -3.20
C ASN A 134 -4.54 -3.23 -4.25
N LEU A 135 -4.20 -3.68 -5.48
CA LEU A 135 -3.62 -2.84 -6.53
C LEU A 135 -4.59 -1.76 -7.03
N LEU A 136 -4.10 -0.52 -7.12
CA LEU A 136 -4.86 0.66 -7.56
C LEU A 136 -6.17 0.88 -6.80
N GLY A 137 -6.27 0.38 -5.58
CA GLY A 137 -7.44 0.56 -4.73
C GLY A 137 -8.45 -0.57 -4.80
N ASN A 138 -8.21 -1.62 -5.60
CA ASN A 138 -9.11 -2.75 -5.76
C ASN A 138 -8.79 -3.84 -4.71
N PRO A 139 -9.72 -4.20 -3.81
CA PRO A 139 -9.45 -5.24 -2.82
C PRO A 139 -9.28 -6.61 -3.48
N ASN A 140 -8.48 -7.48 -2.88
CA ASN A 140 -8.41 -8.89 -3.29
C ASN A 140 -9.70 -9.63 -2.91
N ASP A 141 -9.97 -10.76 -3.57
CA ASP A 141 -11.00 -11.71 -3.12
C ASP A 141 -10.48 -12.49 -1.91
N PHE A 142 -10.66 -11.90 -0.73
CA PHE A 142 -10.15 -12.45 0.52
C PHE A 142 -10.86 -13.73 0.95
N ASP A 143 -12.09 -13.99 0.51
CA ASP A 143 -12.76 -15.25 0.82
C ASP A 143 -12.04 -16.39 0.11
N VAL A 144 -11.77 -16.26 -1.18
CA VAL A 144 -11.04 -17.29 -1.93
C VAL A 144 -9.63 -17.46 -1.37
N ILE A 145 -8.90 -16.37 -1.10
CA ILE A 145 -7.54 -16.47 -0.52
C ILE A 145 -7.58 -17.17 0.83
N ASN A 146 -8.52 -16.85 1.72
CA ASN A 146 -8.65 -17.49 3.02
C ASN A 146 -9.02 -18.98 2.90
N ASP A 147 -9.89 -19.34 1.96
CA ASP A 147 -10.24 -20.74 1.72
C ASP A 147 -9.03 -21.55 1.23
N LEU A 148 -8.18 -20.97 0.39
CA LEU A 148 -6.96 -21.61 -0.09
C LEU A 148 -5.93 -21.91 1.03
N ILE A 149 -5.93 -21.14 2.12
CA ILE A 149 -4.97 -21.28 3.22
C ILE A 149 -5.56 -21.81 4.53
N LYS A 150 -6.88 -22.07 4.57
CA LYS A 150 -7.67 -22.37 5.78
C LYS A 150 -7.04 -23.39 6.71
N ASP A 151 -6.47 -24.48 6.19
CA ASP A 151 -5.89 -25.55 6.97
C ASP A 151 -4.34 -25.59 6.87
N LYS A 152 -3.74 -24.46 6.54
CA LYS A 152 -2.30 -24.33 6.33
C LYS A 152 -1.69 -23.32 7.29
N ASP A 153 -0.44 -23.55 7.66
CA ASP A 153 0.37 -22.60 8.44
C ASP A 153 0.89 -21.47 7.52
N ILE A 154 -0.06 -20.74 6.93
CA ILE A 154 0.18 -19.62 6.02
C ILE A 154 -0.66 -18.43 6.49
N PHE A 155 -0.05 -17.25 6.52
CA PHE A 155 -0.77 -16.02 6.86
C PHE A 155 -0.72 -15.00 5.73
N ILE A 156 -1.65 -14.04 5.78
CA ILE A 156 -1.73 -12.92 4.84
C ILE A 156 -1.06 -11.70 5.47
N PHE A 157 -0.27 -11.00 4.66
CA PHE A 157 0.20 -9.64 4.93
C PHE A 157 -0.31 -8.72 3.82
N GLU A 158 -0.92 -7.59 4.16
CA GLU A 158 -1.55 -6.70 3.19
C GLU A 158 -0.74 -5.42 2.94
N ASP A 159 -0.39 -5.16 1.67
CA ASP A 159 0.09 -3.86 1.23
C ASP A 159 -1.09 -3.04 0.67
N ASN A 160 -1.48 -2.00 1.40
CA ASN A 160 -2.59 -1.10 1.10
C ASN A 160 -2.12 0.33 0.79
N CYS A 161 -0.88 0.49 0.34
CA CYS A 161 -0.39 1.83 0.01
C CYS A 161 -1.26 2.52 -1.03
N GLU A 162 -1.88 1.76 -1.94
CA GLU A 162 -2.78 2.28 -2.98
C GLU A 162 -4.27 2.05 -2.69
N SER A 163 -4.65 1.52 -1.52
CA SER A 163 -6.02 1.05 -1.28
C SER A 163 -6.64 1.52 0.03
N MET A 164 -6.16 2.64 0.58
CA MET A 164 -6.76 3.22 1.77
C MET A 164 -8.24 3.53 1.52
N GLY A 165 -9.11 2.99 2.40
CA GLY A 165 -10.56 3.12 2.29
C GLY A 165 -11.24 2.19 1.28
N ALA A 166 -10.52 1.24 0.69
CA ALA A 166 -11.14 0.13 -0.03
C ALA A 166 -11.78 -0.85 0.96
N GLU A 167 -12.85 -1.50 0.54
CA GLU A 167 -13.58 -2.47 1.36
C GLU A 167 -13.86 -3.74 0.58
N TYR A 168 -13.83 -4.88 1.28
CA TYR A 168 -14.32 -6.15 0.79
C TYR A 168 -15.37 -6.68 1.75
N LYS A 169 -16.62 -6.84 1.26
CA LYS A 169 -17.80 -7.26 2.03
C LYS A 169 -18.02 -6.40 3.29
N GLY A 170 -17.87 -5.08 3.13
CA GLY A 170 -18.04 -4.10 4.21
C GLY A 170 -16.94 -4.07 5.25
N ARG A 171 -15.84 -4.77 5.03
CA ARG A 171 -14.65 -4.77 5.87
C ARG A 171 -13.49 -4.06 5.17
N GLN A 172 -12.81 -3.16 5.86
CA GLN A 172 -11.71 -2.37 5.32
C GLN A 172 -10.55 -3.26 4.85
N ALA A 173 -10.03 -3.00 3.66
CA ALA A 173 -8.74 -3.55 3.22
C ALA A 173 -7.63 -3.12 4.19
N GLY A 174 -6.65 -3.99 4.45
CA GLY A 174 -5.65 -3.80 5.50
C GLY A 174 -6.05 -4.41 6.84
N THR A 175 -7.18 -5.13 6.89
CA THR A 175 -7.64 -5.80 8.12
C THR A 175 -7.80 -7.31 7.96
N PHE A 176 -7.59 -7.86 6.77
CA PHE A 176 -7.74 -9.30 6.50
C PHE A 176 -6.51 -10.11 6.90
N GLY A 177 -5.32 -9.52 6.77
CA GLY A 177 -4.06 -10.13 7.18
C GLY A 177 -3.65 -9.84 8.62
N VAL A 178 -2.52 -10.40 9.05
CA VAL A 178 -1.94 -10.15 10.38
C VAL A 178 -1.52 -8.69 10.57
N MET A 179 -1.11 -8.06 9.49
CA MET A 179 -0.81 -6.62 9.41
C MET A 179 -1.28 -6.04 8.08
N GLY A 180 -1.59 -4.75 8.10
CA GLY A 180 -1.83 -3.94 6.91
C GLY A 180 -0.90 -2.73 6.90
N THR A 181 -0.32 -2.41 5.75
CA THR A 181 0.52 -1.22 5.56
C THR A 181 -0.16 -0.20 4.67
N PHE A 182 0.10 1.07 4.90
CA PHE A 182 -0.51 2.20 4.20
C PHE A 182 0.51 3.29 3.93
N SER A 183 0.26 4.09 2.90
CA SER A 183 1.04 5.27 2.57
C SER A 183 0.18 6.53 2.63
N THR A 184 0.78 7.61 3.12
CA THR A 184 0.22 8.96 3.09
C THR A 184 1.13 9.92 2.32
N PHE A 185 1.83 9.38 1.32
CA PHE A 185 2.59 10.18 0.36
C PHE A 185 1.66 11.14 -0.37
N PHE A 186 2.20 12.25 -0.80
CA PHE A 186 1.46 13.40 -1.38
C PHE A 186 0.42 13.03 -2.46
N SER A 187 0.65 12.00 -3.27
CA SER A 187 -0.24 11.60 -4.36
C SER A 187 -1.29 10.52 -3.96
N HIS A 188 -1.35 10.13 -2.69
CA HIS A 188 -2.22 9.07 -2.21
C HIS A 188 -3.61 9.61 -1.79
N HIS A 189 -4.45 8.77 -1.21
CA HIS A 189 -5.83 9.12 -0.84
C HIS A 189 -5.91 10.27 0.17
N MET A 190 -4.94 10.34 1.09
CA MET A 190 -4.66 11.50 1.93
C MET A 190 -3.15 11.74 1.99
N ALA A 191 -2.75 12.99 2.24
CA ALA A 191 -1.35 13.41 2.10
C ALA A 191 -0.82 14.06 3.38
N THR A 192 0.26 13.49 3.94
CA THR A 192 0.98 14.07 5.09
C THR A 192 2.40 14.55 4.70
N MET A 193 2.62 14.96 3.46
CA MET A 193 3.89 15.12 2.73
C MET A 193 4.51 13.75 2.47
N GLU A 194 5.14 13.19 3.47
CA GLU A 194 5.58 11.81 3.60
C GLU A 194 4.95 11.19 4.84
N GLY A 195 4.68 9.90 4.80
CA GLY A 195 4.13 9.14 5.91
C GLY A 195 3.62 7.77 5.50
N GLY A 196 3.40 6.93 6.49
CA GLY A 196 2.80 5.62 6.31
C GLY A 196 2.39 5.03 7.64
N PHE A 197 1.69 3.90 7.59
CA PHE A 197 1.21 3.19 8.78
C PHE A 197 1.43 1.71 8.68
N VAL A 198 1.60 1.08 9.84
CA VAL A 198 1.38 -0.35 10.02
C VAL A 198 0.23 -0.52 11.01
N THR A 199 -0.75 -1.34 10.66
CA THR A 199 -1.91 -1.65 11.50
C THR A 199 -1.95 -3.13 11.85
N THR A 200 -2.35 -3.46 13.08
CA THR A 200 -2.48 -4.84 13.56
C THR A 200 -3.46 -4.92 14.72
N ASP A 201 -3.97 -6.13 15.01
CA ASP A 201 -4.71 -6.43 16.25
C ASP A 201 -3.85 -7.17 17.28
N ASP A 202 -2.62 -7.56 16.90
CA ASP A 202 -1.68 -8.26 17.75
C ASP A 202 -0.84 -7.29 18.56
N GLU A 203 -0.92 -7.40 19.90
CA GLU A 203 -0.22 -6.51 20.83
C GLU A 203 1.30 -6.74 20.84
N GLU A 204 1.76 -7.97 20.62
CA GLU A 204 3.19 -8.26 20.55
C GLU A 204 3.79 -7.61 19.29
N LEU A 205 3.16 -7.78 18.12
CA LEU A 205 3.58 -7.11 16.89
C LEU A 205 3.58 -5.58 17.05
N TYR A 206 2.55 -5.02 17.70
CA TYR A 206 2.50 -3.59 17.97
C TYR A 206 3.71 -3.12 18.80
N HIS A 207 4.05 -3.82 19.88
CA HIS A 207 5.20 -3.46 20.71
C HIS A 207 6.52 -3.61 19.95
N VAL A 208 6.67 -4.65 19.15
CA VAL A 208 7.84 -4.83 18.29
C VAL A 208 7.96 -3.69 17.29
N LEU A 209 6.87 -3.28 16.64
CA LEU A 209 6.83 -2.16 15.70
C LEU A 209 7.22 -0.83 16.36
N LEU A 210 6.74 -0.54 17.57
CA LEU A 210 7.11 0.67 18.32
C LEU A 210 8.62 0.75 18.57
N SER A 211 9.24 -0.38 18.91
CA SER A 211 10.68 -0.48 19.12
C SER A 211 11.45 -0.35 17.81
N LEU A 212 11.08 -1.13 16.78
CA LEU A 212 11.74 -1.13 15.47
C LEU A 212 11.70 0.24 14.78
N ARG A 213 10.59 0.97 14.90
CA ARG A 213 10.44 2.32 14.35
C ARG A 213 11.51 3.30 14.83
N ALA A 214 11.98 3.11 16.05
CA ALA A 214 12.88 4.02 16.76
C ALA A 214 14.09 3.27 17.33
N HIS A 215 15.03 2.91 16.49
CA HIS A 215 16.35 2.33 16.79
C HIS A 215 16.33 0.97 17.50
N GLY A 216 15.18 0.37 17.79
CA GLY A 216 15.07 -0.84 18.59
C GLY A 216 15.18 -0.59 20.10
N TRP A 217 14.95 0.64 20.57
CA TRP A 217 15.03 0.99 21.99
C TRP A 217 13.73 0.69 22.76
N THR A 218 13.83 0.69 24.10
CA THR A 218 12.69 0.46 25.00
C THR A 218 11.91 1.74 25.33
N ARG A 219 12.45 2.92 25.03
CA ARG A 219 11.91 4.23 25.44
C ARG A 219 10.41 4.40 25.13
N ASN A 220 9.98 4.01 23.94
CA ASN A 220 8.62 4.20 23.45
C ASN A 220 7.69 3.03 23.79
N LEU A 221 8.21 1.97 24.43
CA LEU A 221 7.41 0.85 24.89
C LEU A 221 6.66 1.21 26.17
N PRO A 222 5.42 0.71 26.38
CA PRO A 222 4.77 0.77 27.67
C PRO A 222 5.59 -0.01 28.71
N HIS A 223 5.36 0.24 30.00
CA HIS A 223 6.10 -0.47 31.06
C HIS A 223 5.87 -1.98 30.96
N GLN A 224 4.60 -2.39 30.85
CA GLN A 224 4.25 -3.79 30.54
C GLN A 224 4.22 -3.94 29.01
N ASN A 225 5.11 -4.76 28.47
CA ASN A 225 5.23 -5.01 27.04
C ASN A 225 5.75 -6.42 26.75
N HIS A 226 5.65 -6.84 25.49
CA HIS A 226 6.06 -8.17 25.05
C HIS A 226 7.53 -8.27 24.62
N VAL A 227 8.24 -7.13 24.49
CA VAL A 227 9.59 -7.07 23.90
C VAL A 227 10.68 -7.22 24.96
N ALA A 228 10.55 -6.51 26.08
CA ALA A 228 11.57 -6.48 27.12
C ALA A 228 11.00 -6.13 28.49
N ASN A 229 11.59 -6.66 29.56
CA ASN A 229 11.33 -6.19 30.91
C ASN A 229 11.98 -4.82 31.10
N LYS A 230 11.20 -3.77 31.33
CA LYS A 230 11.73 -2.42 31.59
C LYS A 230 12.23 -2.29 33.01
N SER A 231 13.35 -1.58 33.19
CA SER A 231 13.83 -1.14 34.49
C SER A 231 13.05 0.10 34.95
N ASP A 232 12.95 0.29 36.26
CA ASP A 232 12.46 1.52 36.86
C ASP A 232 13.52 2.64 36.82
N ASP A 233 14.77 2.32 36.52
CA ASP A 233 15.82 3.31 36.29
C ASP A 233 15.67 3.97 34.94
N TRP A 234 15.22 5.22 34.95
CA TRP A 234 15.02 6.01 33.75
C TRP A 234 16.33 6.24 32.94
N PHE A 235 17.48 6.30 33.64
CA PHE A 235 18.76 6.53 32.98
C PHE A 235 19.19 5.31 32.18
N GLU A 236 19.08 4.11 32.76
CA GLU A 236 19.34 2.86 32.07
C GLU A 236 18.41 2.65 30.87
N GLU A 237 17.12 2.95 31.01
CA GLU A 237 16.12 2.82 29.93
C GLU A 237 16.25 3.87 28.82
N SER A 238 16.99 4.99 29.06
CA SER A 238 17.09 6.09 28.10
C SER A 238 17.69 5.70 26.76
N PHE A 239 18.67 4.81 26.76
CA PHE A 239 19.37 4.29 25.56
C PHE A 239 19.54 2.78 25.58
N ARG A 240 18.56 2.07 26.08
CA ARG A 240 18.56 0.59 26.06
C ARG A 240 17.97 0.10 24.76
N PHE A 241 18.78 -0.62 23.97
CA PHE A 241 18.41 -1.19 22.67
C PHE A 241 18.20 -2.71 22.82
N VAL A 242 17.07 -3.20 22.34
CA VAL A 242 16.63 -4.58 22.50
C VAL A 242 16.34 -5.28 21.17
N LEU A 243 16.18 -4.51 20.09
CA LEU A 243 15.98 -5.00 18.73
C LEU A 243 16.89 -4.24 17.75
N PRO A 244 17.28 -4.84 16.62
CA PRO A 244 18.01 -4.13 15.55
C PRO A 244 17.05 -3.26 14.75
N GLY A 245 16.64 -2.13 15.32
CA GLY A 245 15.63 -1.25 14.75
C GLY A 245 16.19 -0.20 13.79
N TYR A 246 15.28 0.65 13.31
CA TYR A 246 15.52 1.67 12.30
C TYR A 246 15.22 3.06 12.86
N ASN A 247 15.62 4.10 12.15
CA ASN A 247 15.07 5.44 12.37
C ASN A 247 14.10 5.78 11.24
N VAL A 248 12.87 5.32 11.38
CA VAL A 248 11.77 5.57 10.44
C VAL A 248 10.59 6.28 11.13
N ARG A 249 10.91 7.06 12.16
CA ARG A 249 9.93 7.87 12.89
C ARG A 249 9.35 8.94 11.97
N PRO A 250 8.03 9.20 12.04
CA PRO A 250 7.44 10.36 11.39
C PRO A 250 7.85 11.65 12.12
N VAL A 251 7.70 12.79 11.46
CA VAL A 251 7.78 14.10 12.10
C VAL A 251 6.42 14.49 12.67
N GLU A 252 6.38 15.32 13.72
CA GLU A 252 5.14 15.75 14.39
C GLU A 252 4.19 16.49 13.43
N MET A 253 4.75 17.25 12.47
CA MET A 253 3.97 17.94 11.45
C MET A 253 3.12 16.98 10.61
N SER A 254 3.67 15.82 10.22
CA SER A 254 2.92 14.83 9.46
C SER A 254 1.73 14.26 10.26
N GLY A 255 1.89 14.09 11.57
CA GLY A 255 0.79 13.71 12.46
C GLY A 255 -0.31 14.78 12.51
N ALA A 256 0.07 16.04 12.70
CA ALA A 256 -0.86 17.16 12.75
C ALA A 256 -1.63 17.35 11.44
N ILE A 257 -0.96 17.29 10.32
CA ILE A 257 -1.57 17.30 8.98
C ILE A 257 -2.55 16.12 8.83
N GLY A 258 -2.11 14.95 9.24
CA GLY A 258 -2.87 13.70 9.08
C GLY A 258 -4.20 13.71 9.83
N ILE A 259 -4.27 14.32 11.01
CA ILE A 259 -5.52 14.51 11.75
C ILE A 259 -6.56 15.29 10.91
N GLU A 260 -6.14 16.36 10.22
CA GLU A 260 -7.04 17.13 9.36
C GLU A 260 -7.40 16.38 8.07
N GLN A 261 -6.45 15.68 7.47
CA GLN A 261 -6.66 14.86 6.28
C GLN A 261 -7.63 13.70 6.55
N LEU A 262 -7.50 13.03 7.70
CA LEU A 262 -8.38 11.91 8.06
C LEU A 262 -9.85 12.36 8.18
N LYS A 263 -10.11 13.56 8.68
CA LYS A 263 -11.48 14.14 8.73
C LYS A 263 -12.08 14.32 7.35
N LYS A 264 -11.26 14.59 6.34
CA LYS A 264 -11.67 14.82 4.94
C LYS A 264 -11.75 13.53 4.12
N LEU A 265 -11.04 12.46 4.55
CA LEU A 265 -10.89 11.23 3.79
C LEU A 265 -12.22 10.60 3.32
N PRO A 266 -13.31 10.53 4.12
CA PRO A 266 -14.59 10.00 3.64
C PRO A 266 -15.15 10.75 2.42
N SER A 267 -14.97 12.08 2.38
CA SER A 267 -15.41 12.89 1.23
C SER A 267 -14.51 12.67 0.01
N PHE A 268 -13.20 12.48 0.22
CA PHE A 268 -12.27 12.18 -0.86
C PHE A 268 -12.58 10.83 -1.51
N LEU A 269 -12.83 9.81 -0.71
CA LEU A 269 -13.22 8.48 -1.20
C LEU A 269 -14.54 8.51 -1.97
N LYS A 270 -15.52 9.29 -1.47
CA LYS A 270 -16.78 9.48 -2.19
C LYS A 270 -16.55 10.05 -3.58
N GLN A 271 -15.78 11.15 -3.68
CA GLN A 271 -15.52 11.80 -4.97
C GLN A 271 -14.73 10.88 -5.93
N ARG A 272 -13.73 10.16 -5.43
CA ARG A 272 -12.99 9.18 -6.26
C ARG A 272 -13.91 8.11 -6.83
N ARG A 273 -14.88 7.62 -6.06
CA ARG A 273 -15.88 6.67 -6.52
C ARG A 273 -16.88 7.28 -7.51
N GLU A 274 -17.26 8.55 -7.35
CA GLU A 274 -18.10 9.24 -8.35
C GLU A 274 -17.34 9.41 -9.68
N ASN A 275 -16.09 9.82 -9.64
CA ASN A 275 -15.23 9.88 -10.83
C ASN A 275 -15.12 8.50 -11.51
N ALA A 276 -14.99 7.45 -10.70
CA ALA A 276 -14.88 6.07 -11.21
C ALA A 276 -16.14 5.61 -11.94
N LYS A 277 -17.34 6.01 -11.47
CA LYS A 277 -18.59 5.70 -12.18
C LYS A 277 -18.58 6.27 -13.60
N ILE A 278 -18.14 7.51 -13.75
CA ILE A 278 -18.04 8.18 -15.07
C ILE A 278 -17.02 7.47 -15.95
N PHE A 279 -15.84 7.14 -15.37
CA PHE A 279 -14.80 6.42 -16.09
C PHE A 279 -15.28 5.05 -16.57
N VAL A 280 -15.90 4.26 -15.69
CA VAL A 280 -16.42 2.93 -16.02
C VAL A 280 -17.54 3.02 -17.07
N GLU A 281 -18.46 4.00 -16.95
CA GLU A 281 -19.52 4.19 -17.95
C GLU A 281 -18.95 4.42 -19.36
N LEU A 282 -17.90 5.22 -19.49
CA LEU A 282 -17.28 5.52 -20.77
C LEU A 282 -16.40 4.37 -21.30
N PHE A 283 -15.64 3.71 -20.44
CA PHE A 283 -14.59 2.81 -20.87
C PHE A 283 -14.92 1.31 -20.77
N ASN A 284 -15.96 0.89 -20.04
CA ASN A 284 -16.26 -0.53 -19.84
C ASN A 284 -16.43 -1.32 -21.14
N ASN A 285 -17.02 -0.69 -22.17
CA ASN A 285 -17.23 -1.30 -23.49
C ASN A 285 -16.36 -0.67 -24.58
N HIS A 286 -15.26 -0.01 -24.21
CA HIS A 286 -14.38 0.63 -25.20
C HIS A 286 -13.84 -0.41 -26.19
N PRO A 287 -13.81 -0.15 -27.51
CA PRO A 287 -13.36 -1.15 -28.49
C PRO A 287 -11.89 -1.56 -28.29
N ASP A 288 -11.04 -0.64 -27.90
CA ASP A 288 -9.58 -0.82 -27.85
C ASP A 288 -9.01 -1.03 -26.46
N PHE A 289 -9.73 -0.72 -25.37
CA PHE A 289 -9.18 -0.80 -24.01
C PHE A 289 -9.97 -1.72 -23.10
N MET A 290 -9.25 -2.44 -22.26
CA MET A 290 -9.74 -3.07 -21.03
C MET A 290 -9.45 -2.13 -19.85
N ILE A 291 -10.32 -2.14 -18.84
CA ILE A 291 -10.16 -1.40 -17.58
C ILE A 291 -10.24 -2.36 -16.41
N GLN A 292 -9.67 -1.95 -15.27
CA GLN A 292 -9.78 -2.73 -14.04
C GLN A 292 -11.24 -2.90 -13.62
N LYS A 293 -11.64 -4.14 -13.33
CA LYS A 293 -12.95 -4.47 -12.75
C LYS A 293 -12.87 -4.42 -11.24
N ASP A 294 -13.80 -3.71 -10.65
CA ASP A 294 -13.98 -3.67 -9.20
C ASP A 294 -14.43 -5.04 -8.68
N ILE A 295 -13.74 -5.56 -7.66
CA ILE A 295 -14.15 -6.81 -7.00
C ILE A 295 -15.30 -6.55 -6.04
N ASP A 296 -15.26 -5.39 -5.33
CA ASP A 296 -16.35 -5.00 -4.42
C ASP A 296 -16.41 -3.46 -4.29
N ASN A 297 -15.72 -2.85 -3.33
CA ASN A 297 -15.78 -1.41 -3.07
C ASN A 297 -14.38 -0.78 -3.12
N SER A 298 -13.86 -0.64 -4.32
CA SER A 298 -12.54 -0.03 -4.58
C SER A 298 -12.45 1.40 -4.06
N SER A 299 -11.28 1.79 -3.63
CA SER A 299 -10.96 3.20 -3.32
C SER A 299 -10.44 3.99 -4.54
N TRP A 300 -10.27 3.33 -5.67
CA TRP A 300 -9.91 3.91 -6.95
C TRP A 300 -8.73 4.88 -6.89
N PHE A 301 -7.54 4.35 -6.66
CA PHE A 301 -6.31 5.12 -6.62
C PHE A 301 -6.01 5.83 -7.94
N GLY A 302 -6.29 5.16 -9.04
CA GLY A 302 -6.16 5.66 -10.41
C GLY A 302 -6.97 4.79 -11.37
N PHE A 303 -6.99 5.16 -12.63
CA PHE A 303 -7.73 4.47 -13.68
C PHE A 303 -6.77 3.75 -14.61
N SER A 304 -6.80 2.42 -14.61
CA SER A 304 -5.99 1.59 -15.50
C SER A 304 -6.63 1.47 -16.88
N LEU A 305 -5.80 1.46 -17.89
CA LEU A 305 -6.15 1.24 -19.30
C LEU A 305 -5.16 0.26 -19.88
N ILE A 306 -5.66 -0.85 -20.43
CA ILE A 306 -4.84 -1.89 -21.06
C ILE A 306 -5.35 -2.06 -22.49
N ILE A 307 -4.48 -1.91 -23.47
CA ILE A 307 -4.83 -2.10 -24.89
C ILE A 307 -5.26 -3.55 -25.10
N LYS A 308 -6.43 -3.77 -25.73
CA LYS A 308 -6.95 -5.11 -26.00
C LYS A 308 -6.11 -5.85 -27.04
N PRO A 309 -6.01 -7.18 -26.98
CA PRO A 309 -5.32 -7.98 -28.01
C PRO A 309 -5.92 -7.82 -29.41
N SER A 310 -7.21 -7.49 -29.51
CA SER A 310 -7.91 -7.23 -30.77
C SER A 310 -7.65 -5.86 -31.37
N SER A 311 -7.04 -4.93 -30.62
CA SER A 311 -6.77 -3.57 -31.05
C SER A 311 -5.50 -3.49 -31.90
N ASN A 312 -5.51 -2.56 -32.85
CA ASN A 312 -4.32 -2.21 -33.66
C ASN A 312 -3.50 -1.08 -33.03
N LEU A 313 -3.92 -0.53 -31.88
CA LEU A 313 -3.22 0.53 -31.19
C LEU A 313 -1.88 0.05 -30.63
N LYS A 314 -0.89 0.91 -30.65
CA LYS A 314 0.38 0.70 -29.95
C LYS A 314 0.46 1.64 -28.74
N ARG A 315 0.81 1.13 -27.57
CA ARG A 315 0.92 1.93 -26.35
C ARG A 315 1.75 3.19 -26.55
N LYS A 316 2.86 3.11 -27.28
CA LYS A 316 3.72 4.27 -27.55
C LYS A 316 2.95 5.41 -28.23
N ASP A 317 2.08 5.10 -29.19
CA ASP A 317 1.32 6.10 -29.92
C ASP A 317 0.19 6.70 -29.06
N VAL A 318 -0.45 5.86 -28.24
CA VAL A 318 -1.44 6.32 -27.26
C VAL A 318 -0.79 7.27 -26.25
N ILE A 319 0.35 6.90 -25.64
CA ILE A 319 1.06 7.75 -24.68
C ILE A 319 1.46 9.10 -25.33
N LYS A 320 1.88 9.09 -26.58
CA LYS A 320 2.18 10.34 -27.32
C LYS A 320 0.95 11.24 -27.44
N LYS A 321 -0.21 10.69 -27.81
CA LYS A 321 -1.46 11.44 -27.88
C LYS A 321 -1.85 12.02 -26.51
N LEU A 322 -1.72 11.23 -25.42
CA LEU A 322 -2.00 11.74 -24.08
C LEU A 322 -1.08 12.90 -23.71
N GLN A 323 0.21 12.83 -24.02
CA GLN A 323 1.17 13.90 -23.78
C GLN A 323 0.82 15.17 -24.57
N GLU A 324 0.43 15.04 -25.85
CA GLU A 324 -0.01 16.15 -26.70
C GLU A 324 -1.27 16.86 -26.11
N ASN A 325 -2.17 16.10 -25.48
CA ASN A 325 -3.35 16.60 -24.79
C ASN A 325 -3.08 17.01 -23.32
N LYS A 326 -1.82 16.95 -22.86
CA LYS A 326 -1.39 17.29 -21.50
C LYS A 326 -2.09 16.43 -20.43
N ILE A 327 -2.29 15.16 -20.73
CA ILE A 327 -2.80 14.15 -19.81
C ILE A 327 -1.62 13.37 -19.23
N ASP A 328 -1.46 13.42 -17.92
CA ASP A 328 -0.40 12.68 -17.25
C ASP A 328 -0.77 11.19 -17.14
N CYS A 329 0.16 10.33 -17.47
CA CYS A 329 0.00 8.88 -17.33
C CYS A 329 1.31 8.23 -16.86
N ARG A 330 1.21 7.02 -16.34
CA ARG A 330 2.36 6.20 -15.90
C ARG A 330 2.13 4.73 -16.26
N PRO A 331 3.18 3.90 -16.26
CA PRO A 331 3.00 2.45 -16.23
C PRO A 331 2.13 2.05 -15.05
N ILE A 332 1.34 0.98 -15.18
CA ILE A 332 0.60 0.44 -14.03
C ILE A 332 1.63 -0.05 -13.01
N VAL A 333 1.82 0.74 -11.97
CA VAL A 333 2.85 0.61 -10.95
C VAL A 333 4.24 0.42 -11.60
N THR A 334 4.79 -0.79 -11.56
CA THR A 334 6.08 -1.11 -12.22
C THR A 334 5.91 -2.01 -13.44
N GLY A 335 4.68 -2.35 -13.81
CA GLY A 335 4.41 -3.46 -14.73
C GLY A 335 4.87 -4.79 -14.12
N ASN A 336 5.29 -5.76 -14.93
CA ASN A 336 5.91 -6.99 -14.44
C ASN A 336 7.23 -6.68 -13.74
N PHE A 337 7.24 -6.78 -12.40
CA PHE A 337 8.41 -6.44 -11.59
C PHE A 337 9.63 -7.32 -11.92
N THR A 338 9.41 -8.56 -12.33
CA THR A 338 10.50 -9.49 -12.64
C THR A 338 11.37 -9.07 -13.86
N LYS A 339 10.90 -8.09 -14.65
CA LYS A 339 11.67 -7.51 -15.77
C LYS A 339 12.65 -6.41 -15.33
N ASN A 340 12.65 -6.02 -14.06
CA ASN A 340 13.57 -4.98 -13.56
C ASN A 340 14.97 -5.55 -13.30
N GLU A 341 16.01 -4.77 -13.58
CA GLU A 341 17.41 -5.17 -13.40
C GLU A 341 17.76 -5.51 -11.94
N VAL A 342 17.01 -4.99 -10.97
CA VAL A 342 17.20 -5.25 -9.56
C VAL A 342 16.99 -6.73 -9.19
N MET A 343 16.30 -7.50 -10.03
CA MET A 343 16.06 -8.93 -9.82
C MET A 343 17.34 -9.76 -9.71
N LYS A 344 18.46 -9.28 -10.25
CA LYS A 344 19.77 -9.94 -10.08
C LYS A 344 20.25 -10.05 -8.62
N TYR A 345 19.64 -9.30 -7.70
CA TYR A 345 19.94 -9.32 -6.26
C TYR A 345 18.94 -10.14 -5.46
N PHE A 346 17.92 -10.71 -6.10
CA PHE A 346 16.83 -11.41 -5.43
C PHE A 346 17.05 -12.93 -5.40
N ASP A 347 16.67 -13.58 -4.31
CA ASP A 347 16.39 -15.00 -4.26
C ASP A 347 14.91 -15.21 -4.55
N TYR A 348 14.60 -15.68 -5.74
CA TYR A 348 13.21 -15.78 -6.19
C TYR A 348 12.96 -16.96 -7.12
N GLU A 349 11.69 -17.27 -7.27
CA GLU A 349 11.13 -18.24 -8.20
C GLU A 349 9.95 -17.58 -8.94
N ILE A 350 9.81 -17.88 -10.22
CA ILE A 350 8.62 -17.53 -11.00
C ILE A 350 7.75 -18.78 -11.08
N HIS A 351 6.52 -18.69 -10.55
CA HIS A 351 5.57 -19.79 -10.65
C HIS A 351 4.96 -19.82 -12.05
N ASN A 352 5.21 -20.90 -12.81
CA ASN A 352 4.78 -21.06 -14.20
C ASN A 352 5.26 -19.90 -15.12
N GLN A 353 4.33 -19.26 -15.81
CA GLN A 353 4.58 -18.12 -16.70
C GLN A 353 3.76 -16.92 -16.22
N LEU A 354 4.32 -15.72 -16.36
CA LEU A 354 3.67 -14.45 -15.97
C LEU A 354 3.06 -13.79 -17.21
N ILE A 355 2.16 -14.50 -17.90
CA ILE A 355 1.60 -14.09 -19.20
C ILE A 355 0.83 -12.78 -19.08
N ASN A 356 0.00 -12.67 -18.06
CA ASN A 356 -0.85 -11.49 -17.85
C ASN A 356 -0.02 -10.30 -17.36
N ALA A 357 0.94 -10.52 -16.47
CA ALA A 357 1.85 -9.46 -16.01
C ALA A 357 2.73 -8.95 -17.16
N ASP A 358 3.18 -9.83 -18.05
CA ASP A 358 3.93 -9.46 -19.25
C ASP A 358 3.08 -8.64 -20.21
N TYR A 359 1.84 -9.08 -20.45
CA TYR A 359 0.90 -8.36 -21.29
C TYR A 359 0.59 -6.97 -20.75
N LEU A 360 0.30 -6.86 -19.45
CA LEU A 360 0.08 -5.59 -18.76
C LEU A 360 1.33 -4.69 -18.85
N HIS A 361 2.52 -5.25 -18.65
CA HIS A 361 3.78 -4.50 -18.74
C HIS A 361 3.96 -3.81 -20.09
N GLU A 362 3.58 -4.49 -21.17
CA GLU A 362 3.75 -3.99 -22.55
C GLU A 362 2.62 -3.07 -23.00
N ASN A 363 1.38 -3.31 -22.55
CA ASN A 363 0.17 -2.70 -23.09
C ASN A 363 -0.59 -1.84 -22.08
N GLY A 364 -0.22 -1.85 -20.79
CA GLY A 364 -0.91 -1.14 -19.73
C GLY A 364 -0.32 0.22 -19.42
N PHE A 365 -1.17 1.13 -18.98
CA PHE A 365 -0.85 2.41 -18.34
C PHE A 365 -2.00 2.83 -17.43
N PHE A 366 -1.77 3.80 -16.54
CA PHE A 366 -2.84 4.38 -15.74
C PHE A 366 -2.79 5.90 -15.78
N VAL A 367 -3.97 6.53 -15.56
CA VAL A 367 -4.15 7.95 -15.37
C VAL A 367 -4.63 8.24 -13.95
N GLY A 368 -4.54 9.49 -13.51
CA GLY A 368 -4.86 9.87 -12.15
C GLY A 368 -6.36 9.78 -11.83
N ASN A 369 -6.63 9.59 -10.53
CA ASN A 369 -7.91 9.90 -9.91
C ASN A 369 -7.65 10.75 -8.69
N SER A 370 -8.59 11.59 -8.29
CA SER A 370 -8.39 12.50 -7.17
C SER A 370 -9.71 12.84 -6.46
N GLN A 371 -9.62 13.66 -5.41
CA GLN A 371 -10.72 14.08 -4.56
C GLN A 371 -11.57 15.21 -5.15
N ILE A 372 -11.25 15.68 -6.36
CA ILE A 372 -12.04 16.68 -7.09
C ILE A 372 -12.87 16.02 -8.17
N ASP A 373 -13.88 16.73 -8.66
CA ASP A 373 -14.64 16.30 -9.82
C ASP A 373 -13.75 16.30 -11.08
N LEU A 374 -13.66 15.14 -11.74
CA LEU A 374 -12.85 14.90 -12.94
C LEU A 374 -13.71 14.56 -14.17
N GLU A 375 -15.02 14.81 -14.15
CA GLU A 375 -15.88 14.47 -15.29
C GLU A 375 -15.34 15.02 -16.61
N LYS A 376 -14.97 16.29 -16.62
CA LYS A 376 -14.44 16.95 -17.81
C LYS A 376 -13.14 16.29 -18.30
N GLU A 377 -12.23 16.05 -17.39
CA GLU A 377 -10.91 15.45 -17.66
C GLU A 377 -11.05 14.02 -18.19
N ILE A 378 -11.95 13.23 -17.62
CA ILE A 378 -12.24 11.85 -18.06
C ILE A 378 -12.85 11.83 -19.46
N ARG A 379 -13.75 12.78 -19.79
CA ARG A 379 -14.29 12.93 -21.15
C ARG A 379 -13.23 13.32 -22.16
N ILE A 380 -12.34 14.27 -21.81
CA ILE A 380 -11.18 14.64 -22.65
C ILE A 380 -10.28 13.44 -22.87
N LEU A 381 -10.01 12.63 -21.81
CA LEU A 381 -9.24 11.38 -21.96
C LEU A 381 -9.91 10.46 -22.98
N PHE A 382 -11.21 10.22 -22.86
CA PHE A 382 -11.97 9.34 -23.76
C PHE A 382 -11.92 9.81 -25.24
N GLU A 383 -12.02 11.11 -25.47
CA GLU A 383 -11.95 11.70 -26.81
C GLU A 383 -10.53 11.72 -27.42
N SER A 384 -9.51 11.59 -26.56
CA SER A 384 -8.09 11.70 -26.95
C SER A 384 -7.48 10.37 -27.42
N ILE A 385 -8.13 9.22 -27.20
CA ILE A 385 -7.53 7.89 -27.44
C ILE A 385 -8.34 6.95 -28.32
#